data_72c10391be37cf71f1645b2c8bea2e99
#
_entry.id   72c10391be37cf71f1645b2c8bea2e99
#
_cell.length_a   1.000
_cell.length_b   1.000
_cell.length_c   1.000
_cell.angle_alpha   90.00
_cell.angle_beta   90.00
_cell.angle_gamma   90.00
#
_symmetry.space_group_name_H-M   'P 1'
#
loop_
_entity.id
_entity.type
_entity.pdbx_description
1 polymer ?
#
loop_
_entity_poly.entity_id
_entity_poly.type
_entity_poly.pdbx_seq_one_letter_code
_entity_poly.pdbx_strand_id
1 'polypeptide(L)' 'MLNPNNIKGKTFDTEKNGYSKEDVKEFLGQVAEDYAEVVKANQDTEAKIIKLVEKINEYREDEEAIQQALVVAQKESNK' A
#
# COMPACT_ATOMS: atom_id res chain seq x y z
N MET A 1 -10.43 10.23 -9.09
CA MET A 1 -10.84 9.01 -8.37
C MET A 1 -12.02 9.29 -7.45
N LEU A 2 -12.99 8.40 -7.40
CA LEU A 2 -14.12 8.52 -6.50
C LEU A 2 -13.69 8.32 -5.05
N ASN A 3 -14.27 9.09 -4.13
CA ASN A 3 -14.08 8.84 -2.71
C ASN A 3 -15.31 8.10 -2.15
N PRO A 4 -15.21 7.51 -0.93
CA PRO A 4 -16.33 6.77 -0.35
C PRO A 4 -17.63 7.58 -0.24
N ASN A 5 -17.54 8.87 0.05
CA ASN A 5 -18.72 9.73 0.15
C ASN A 5 -19.40 9.92 -1.20
N ASN A 6 -18.64 10.02 -2.29
CA ASN A 6 -19.20 10.09 -3.64
C ASN A 6 -20.00 8.84 -3.98
N ILE A 7 -19.49 7.69 -3.57
CA ILE A 7 -20.16 6.40 -3.81
C ILE A 7 -21.43 6.29 -2.99
N LYS A 8 -21.35 6.60 -1.71
CA LYS A 8 -22.48 6.51 -0.78
C LYS A 8 -23.58 7.50 -1.12
N GLY A 9 -23.21 8.69 -1.56
CA GLY A 9 -24.16 9.76 -1.88
C GLY A 9 -24.64 9.77 -3.32
N LYS A 10 -24.24 8.80 -4.15
CA LYS A 10 -24.65 8.78 -5.55
C LYS A 10 -26.14 8.56 -5.70
N THR A 11 -26.76 9.40 -6.53
CA THR A 11 -28.17 9.26 -6.89
C THR A 11 -28.25 8.97 -8.39
N PHE A 12 -29.30 8.26 -8.78
CA PHE A 12 -29.53 7.87 -10.18
C PHE A 12 -30.89 8.40 -10.64
N ASP A 13 -30.98 8.67 -11.93
CA ASP A 13 -32.26 9.05 -12.53
C ASP A 13 -33.23 7.87 -12.42
N THR A 14 -34.49 8.19 -12.17
CA THR A 14 -35.53 7.17 -12.10
C THR A 14 -36.24 7.03 -13.44
N GLU A 15 -36.57 5.80 -13.80
CA GLU A 15 -37.36 5.46 -14.95
C GLU A 15 -38.66 4.78 -14.48
N LYS A 16 -39.50 4.40 -15.44
CA LYS A 16 -40.84 3.87 -15.16
C LYS A 16 -40.85 2.68 -14.19
N ASN A 17 -39.81 1.83 -14.23
CA ASN A 17 -39.72 0.62 -13.44
C ASN A 17 -38.50 0.59 -12.48
N GLY A 18 -37.97 1.76 -12.13
CA GLY A 18 -36.84 1.85 -11.24
C GLY A 18 -35.78 2.84 -11.71
N TYR A 19 -34.53 2.61 -11.33
CA TYR A 19 -33.42 3.45 -11.76
C TYR A 19 -32.99 3.15 -13.19
N SER A 20 -32.36 4.13 -13.84
CA SER A 20 -31.78 3.95 -15.16
C SER A 20 -30.69 2.88 -15.12
N LYS A 21 -30.88 1.79 -15.86
CA LYS A 21 -29.90 0.69 -15.92
C LYS A 21 -28.56 1.15 -16.48
N GLU A 22 -28.58 2.02 -17.48
CA GLU A 22 -27.36 2.55 -18.08
C GLU A 22 -26.56 3.41 -17.11
N ASP A 23 -27.23 4.29 -16.37
CA ASP A 23 -26.58 5.14 -15.38
C ASP A 23 -25.95 4.32 -14.27
N VAL A 24 -26.66 3.32 -13.77
CA VAL A 24 -26.14 2.43 -12.71
C VAL A 24 -24.94 1.65 -13.23
N LYS A 25 -25.04 1.10 -14.43
CA LYS A 25 -23.97 0.32 -15.05
C LYS A 25 -22.72 1.15 -15.29
N GLU A 26 -22.88 2.36 -15.78
CA GLU A 26 -21.77 3.30 -16.00
C GLU A 26 -21.07 3.64 -14.68
N PHE A 27 -21.86 3.93 -13.65
CA PHE A 27 -21.30 4.24 -12.35
C PHE A 27 -20.56 3.05 -11.73
N LEU A 28 -21.13 1.86 -11.83
CA LEU A 28 -20.46 0.65 -11.34
C LEU A 28 -19.15 0.38 -12.09
N GLY A 29 -19.11 0.67 -13.39
CA GLY A 29 -17.88 0.58 -14.18
C GLY A 29 -16.81 1.50 -13.65
N GLN A 30 -17.17 2.74 -13.34
CA GLN A 30 -16.24 3.71 -12.77
C GLN A 30 -15.74 3.29 -11.38
N VAL A 31 -16.64 2.80 -10.54
CA VAL A 31 -16.29 2.28 -9.21
C VAL A 31 -15.31 1.11 -9.35
N ALA A 32 -15.56 0.21 -10.30
CA ALA A 32 -14.69 -0.95 -10.53
C ALA A 32 -13.29 -0.53 -10.98
N GLU A 33 -13.18 0.46 -11.87
CA GLU A 33 -11.90 1.00 -12.31
C GLU A 33 -11.13 1.63 -11.15
N ASP A 34 -11.81 2.45 -10.37
CA ASP A 34 -11.18 3.13 -9.22
C ASP A 34 -10.78 2.13 -8.15
N TYR A 35 -11.60 1.12 -7.92
CA TYR A 35 -11.28 0.05 -6.98
C TYR A 35 -10.04 -0.72 -7.42
N ALA A 36 -9.95 -1.07 -8.70
CA ALA A 36 -8.78 -1.75 -9.24
C ALA A 36 -7.51 -0.92 -9.09
N GLU A 37 -7.61 0.39 -9.29
CA GLU A 37 -6.49 1.32 -9.11
C GLU A 37 -6.02 1.35 -7.66
N VAL A 38 -6.94 1.40 -6.72
CA VAL A 38 -6.62 1.39 -5.28
C VAL A 38 -5.98 0.06 -4.87
N VAL A 39 -6.50 -1.06 -5.35
CA VAL A 39 -5.92 -2.39 -5.09
C VAL A 39 -4.49 -2.46 -5.59
N LYS A 40 -4.25 -1.98 -6.82
CA LYS A 40 -2.91 -1.95 -7.40
C LYS A 40 -1.96 -1.08 -6.58
N ALA A 41 -2.40 0.13 -6.22
CA ALA A 41 -1.59 1.03 -5.40
C ALA A 41 -1.25 0.41 -4.04
N ASN A 42 -2.20 -0.31 -3.44
CA ASN A 42 -1.98 -0.99 -2.18
C ASN A 42 -0.96 -2.12 -2.31
N GLN A 43 -1.04 -2.90 -3.39
CA GLN A 43 -0.06 -3.95 -3.68
C GLN A 43 1.34 -3.38 -3.89
N ASP A 44 1.46 -2.27 -4.61
CA ASP A 44 2.73 -1.58 -4.83
C ASP A 44 3.31 -1.08 -3.50
N THR A 45 2.47 -0.53 -2.64
CA THR A 45 2.87 -0.05 -1.32
C THR A 45 3.35 -1.21 -0.44
N GLU A 46 2.64 -2.33 -0.45
CA GLU A 46 3.04 -3.54 0.29
C GLU A 46 4.41 -4.04 -0.16
N ALA A 47 4.65 -4.04 -1.48
CA ALA A 47 5.95 -4.43 -2.04
C ALA A 47 7.07 -3.49 -1.57
N LYS A 48 6.81 -2.19 -1.50
CA LYS A 48 7.76 -1.20 -0.98
C LYS A 48 8.05 -1.42 0.50
N ILE A 49 7.04 -1.74 1.29
CA ILE A 49 7.19 -2.04 2.72
C ILE A 49 8.10 -3.25 2.91
N ILE A 50 7.90 -4.31 2.12
CA ILE A 50 8.74 -5.50 2.17
C ILE A 50 10.20 -5.16 1.90
N LYS A 51 10.46 -4.36 0.86
CA LYS A 51 11.81 -3.91 0.52
C LYS A 51 12.44 -3.06 1.63
N LEU A 52 11.66 -2.19 2.24
CA LEU A 52 12.13 -1.36 3.36
C LEU A 52 12.48 -2.20 4.58
N VAL A 53 11.66 -3.22 4.89
CA VAL A 53 11.93 -4.15 6.00
C VAL A 53 13.22 -4.92 5.74
N GLU A 54 13.42 -5.42 4.51
CA GLU A 54 14.64 -6.10 4.12
C GLU A 54 15.86 -5.19 4.31
N LYS A 55 15.73 -3.93 3.91
CA LYS A 55 16.82 -2.95 4.04
C LYS A 55 17.15 -2.64 5.50
N ILE A 56 16.13 -2.52 6.34
CA ILE A 56 16.31 -2.32 7.79
C ILE A 56 17.06 -3.52 8.39
N ASN A 57 16.69 -4.73 7.99
CA ASN A 57 17.35 -5.94 8.48
C ASN A 57 18.83 -6.00 8.03
N GLU A 58 19.14 -5.60 6.79
CA GLU A 58 20.52 -5.49 6.31
C GLU A 58 21.32 -4.50 7.17
N TYR A 59 20.77 -3.34 7.45
CA TYR A 59 21.44 -2.34 8.29
C TYR A 59 21.69 -2.84 9.71
N ARG A 60 20.74 -3.59 10.29
CA ARG A 60 20.91 -4.18 11.61
C ARG A 60 22.02 -5.22 11.64
N GLU A 61 22.09 -6.07 10.61
CA GLU A 61 23.15 -7.07 10.47
C GLU A 61 24.52 -6.40 10.35
N ASP A 62 24.63 -5.34 9.55
CA ASP A 62 25.85 -4.57 9.39
C ASP A 62 26.27 -3.90 10.69
N GLU A 63 25.32 -3.34 11.43
CA GLU A 63 25.56 -2.72 12.74
C GLU A 63 26.09 -3.73 13.75
N GLU A 64 25.48 -4.92 13.82
CA GLU A 64 25.93 -6.00 14.68
C GLU A 64 27.36 -6.44 14.32
N ALA A 65 27.65 -6.59 13.02
CA ALA A 65 28.99 -6.96 12.56
C ALA A 65 30.03 -5.89 12.94
N ILE A 66 29.71 -4.62 12.82
CA ILE A 66 30.56 -3.51 13.22
C ILE A 66 30.81 -3.54 14.73
N GLN A 67 29.77 -3.75 15.53
CA GLN A 67 29.88 -3.81 16.98
C GLN A 67 30.77 -4.99 17.43
N GLN A 68 30.61 -6.14 16.81
CA GLN A 68 31.45 -7.31 17.08
C GLN A 68 32.91 -7.06 16.75
N ALA A 69 33.16 -6.40 15.59
CA ALA A 69 34.53 -6.04 15.19
C ALA A 69 35.17 -5.07 16.18
N LEU A 70 34.40 -4.10 16.69
CA LEU A 70 34.89 -3.14 17.69
C LEU A 70 35.24 -3.82 19.02
N VAL A 71 34.40 -4.77 19.46
CA VAL A 71 34.65 -5.54 20.69
C VAL A 71 35.94 -6.35 20.56
N VAL A 72 36.14 -7.03 19.43
CA VAL A 72 37.37 -7.80 19.17
C VAL A 72 38.60 -6.89 19.18
N ALA A 73 38.53 -5.75 18.50
CA ALA A 73 39.61 -4.76 18.46
C ALA A 73 39.97 -4.23 19.86
N GLN A 74 38.97 -3.96 20.70
CA GLN A 74 39.18 -3.51 22.09
C GLN A 74 39.85 -4.57 22.91
N LYS A 75 39.44 -5.84 22.78
CA LYS A 75 40.08 -6.96 23.49
C LYS A 75 41.53 -7.10 23.09
N GLU A 76 41.87 -6.97 21.82
CA GLU A 76 43.26 -7.00 21.35
C GLU A 76 44.06 -5.83 21.85
N SER A 77 43.50 -4.63 21.92
CA SER A 77 44.17 -3.44 22.44
C SER A 77 44.47 -3.53 23.93
N ASN A 78 43.66 -4.27 24.68
CA ASN A 78 43.80 -4.39 26.14
C ASN A 78 44.76 -5.51 26.57
N LYS A 79 45.34 -6.18 25.62
CA LYS A 79 46.42 -7.14 25.89
C LYS A 79 47.75 -6.41 26.00
#